data_407513e3803cc5f4ab8af1515b2ac7d3
#
_entry.id   407513e3803cc5f4ab8af1515b2ac7d3
#
_cell.length_a   1.000
_cell.length_b   1.000
_cell.length_c   1.000
_cell.angle_alpha   90.00
_cell.angle_beta   90.00
_cell.angle_gamma   90.00
#
_symmetry.space_group_name_H-M   'P 1'
#
loop_
_entity.id
_entity.type
_entity.pdbx_description
1 polymer ?
#
loop_
_entity_poly.entity_id
_entity_poly.type
_entity_poly.pdbx_seq_one_letter_code
_entity_poly.pdbx_strand_id
1 'polypeptide(L)'
;MAVPRKHGLRENAAFAYLTPQHAARAVSPESFEAAVDSSPLNAGAASLADLAQRERFFEALAQGVAEGGVTRVLLSKPVAKGDDLERVTARPLMLRGERVLSFVFKHRTKDITKNEPVDVALETIAALVGARFAHAHLFARDAELQLMMSRKGRYTLHRAKPSVDDATRPAVDAASDADGAQHDRRKHRFLSLDAPFLAELGVTTARHELVPAMAHKWKQINKFVEVMSHALESAGVGPTAPLNIVDFGAGKGYLTFALHDYLRRQAAGAPRALDIVGVELRPDLVKLCNDAIARCRLDGLRFEAGDVSSFVPERLDVMIALHACDTATDHALHTGIRAGASIIMCSPCCHKQIRPQMLMPSLLKPMLQHGIHLGQQAEMVTDGLRALLLEAHGYDAQVFEFVALEHTSKNKMILAVRRNGRQDTPQAERRRADVLAQIAELKAFYGIREHCLETLLAEPA
;
A
#
# COMPACT_ATOMS: atom_id res chain seq x y z
N MET A 1 2.29 66.75 -13.13
CA MET A 1 2.27 67.29 -11.75
C MET A 1 2.08 66.16 -10.81
N ALA A 2 3.17 65.71 -10.29
CA ALA A 2 3.60 65.72 -8.89
C ALA A 2 3.02 64.60 -8.05
N VAL A 3 3.86 63.63 -7.80
CA VAL A 3 3.92 62.71 -6.63
C VAL A 3 4.10 63.52 -5.33
N PRO A 4 3.68 63.06 -4.14
CA PRO A 4 4.66 62.45 -3.22
C PRO A 4 4.16 61.21 -2.47
N ARG A 5 5.01 60.23 -2.36
CA ARG A 5 5.80 59.54 -1.29
C ARG A 5 5.40 59.83 0.16
N LYS A 6 5.17 58.79 0.98
CA LYS A 6 6.06 58.21 2.01
C LYS A 6 5.33 57.47 3.16
N HIS A 7 5.98 56.38 3.57
CA HIS A 7 6.14 55.74 4.90
C HIS A 7 4.96 54.84 5.38
N GLY A 8 5.23 53.65 5.89
CA GLY A 8 6.34 53.13 6.64
C GLY A 8 6.34 51.61 6.74
N LEU A 9 7.52 51.12 6.75
CA LEU A 9 7.95 49.77 7.09
C LEU A 9 7.55 49.38 8.53
N ARG A 10 7.07 48.17 8.75
CA ARG A 10 7.40 47.40 9.96
C ARG A 10 7.75 45.97 9.55
N GLU A 11 9.03 45.69 9.69
CA GLU A 11 9.66 44.37 9.76
C GLU A 11 9.12 43.61 10.96
N ASN A 12 8.92 42.33 10.77
CA ASN A 12 9.14 41.28 11.76
C ASN A 12 9.45 40.04 10.95
N ALA A 13 10.69 39.77 10.78
CA ALA A 13 11.62 38.97 11.55
C ALA A 13 11.36 37.46 11.42
N ALA A 14 12.28 36.85 10.65
CA ALA A 14 12.96 35.60 10.94
C ALA A 14 12.19 34.28 10.84
N PHE A 15 12.25 33.68 9.67
CA PHE A 15 12.48 32.23 9.57
C PHE A 15 13.84 32.01 8.91
N ALA A 16 14.82 31.80 9.76
CA ALA A 16 16.17 31.42 9.37
C ALA A 16 16.18 29.99 8.81
N TYR A 17 16.68 29.84 7.62
CA TYR A 17 17.08 28.57 7.03
C TYR A 17 18.19 27.95 7.89
N LEU A 18 17.93 26.81 8.50
CA LEU A 18 18.95 25.93 9.06
C LEU A 18 19.42 24.98 7.96
N THR A 19 20.64 25.26 7.49
CA THR A 19 21.46 24.36 6.68
C THR A 19 21.76 23.04 7.44
N PRO A 20 21.92 21.91 6.75
CA PRO A 20 22.21 20.61 7.36
C PRO A 20 23.73 20.48 7.61
N GLN A 21 24.18 20.86 8.77
CA GLN A 21 25.49 20.49 9.30
C GLN A 21 25.37 20.26 10.80
N HIS A 22 24.98 19.04 11.15
CA HIS A 22 25.49 18.32 12.32
C HIS A 22 25.32 16.84 12.09
N ALA A 23 26.33 16.33 11.44
CA ALA A 23 26.63 14.91 11.34
C ALA A 23 26.91 14.31 12.72
N ALA A 24 26.53 13.07 12.86
CA ALA A 24 27.20 12.05 13.65
C ALA A 24 27.73 12.49 15.03
N ARG A 25 26.88 12.44 16.04
CA ARG A 25 27.33 11.99 17.35
C ARG A 25 27.14 10.48 17.44
N ALA A 26 28.24 9.79 17.23
CA ALA A 26 28.40 8.41 17.63
C ALA A 26 28.07 8.32 19.12
N VAL A 27 27.03 7.56 19.45
CA VAL A 27 26.78 7.14 20.82
C VAL A 27 27.85 6.10 21.12
N SER A 28 28.74 6.43 22.02
CA SER A 28 29.84 5.57 22.46
C SER A 28 29.29 4.29 23.10
N PRO A 29 30.05 3.18 23.05
CA PRO A 29 29.65 1.88 23.64
C PRO A 29 29.40 1.94 25.15
N GLU A 30 29.86 2.96 25.84
CA GLU A 30 29.76 3.08 27.31
C GLU A 30 28.36 3.35 27.87
N SER A 31 27.38 3.72 27.03
CA SER A 31 25.98 3.91 27.50
C SER A 31 25.16 2.62 27.54
N PHE A 32 25.72 1.48 27.12
CA PHE A 32 25.04 0.19 27.18
C PHE A 32 25.41 -0.65 28.42
N GLU A 33 26.56 -0.37 29.02
CA GLU A 33 27.01 -1.07 30.26
C GLU A 33 26.35 -0.56 31.55
N ALA A 34 25.76 0.63 31.55
CA ALA A 34 25.13 1.21 32.73
C ALA A 34 23.73 0.69 33.08
N ALA A 35 23.17 -0.26 32.31
CA ALA A 35 21.86 -0.86 32.55
C ALA A 35 21.92 -2.33 33.03
N VAL A 36 23.08 -2.83 33.34
CA VAL A 36 23.25 -4.15 33.99
C VAL A 36 23.63 -3.91 35.44
N ASP A 37 22.73 -3.28 36.17
CA ASP A 37 22.84 -3.29 37.62
C ASP A 37 22.25 -4.60 38.13
N SER A 38 23.16 -5.44 38.60
CA SER A 38 22.98 -6.76 39.15
C SER A 38 22.38 -6.68 40.55
N SER A 39 21.07 -6.77 40.65
CA SER A 39 20.42 -7.21 41.88
C SER A 39 19.85 -8.61 41.66
N PRO A 40 20.28 -9.62 42.38
CA PRO A 40 19.76 -10.97 42.25
C PRO A 40 18.38 -11.04 42.87
N LEU A 41 17.34 -10.99 42.03
CA LEU A 41 16.03 -11.49 42.40
C LEU A 41 16.16 -13.00 42.62
N ASN A 42 15.81 -13.47 43.81
CA ASN A 42 15.74 -14.86 44.26
C ASN A 42 15.35 -15.83 43.13
N ALA A 43 16.34 -16.31 42.37
CA ALA A 43 16.21 -17.42 41.46
C ALA A 43 16.31 -18.70 42.29
N GLY A 44 15.17 -19.29 42.62
CA GLY A 44 15.16 -20.70 42.99
C GLY A 44 15.89 -21.44 41.87
N ALA A 45 16.96 -22.20 42.26
CA ALA A 45 17.85 -22.86 41.31
C ALA A 45 17.05 -23.66 40.29
N ALA A 46 17.16 -23.24 38.99
CA ALA A 46 16.56 -23.97 37.86
C ALA A 46 17.11 -25.41 37.91
N SER A 47 16.24 -26.39 37.80
CA SER A 47 16.70 -27.80 37.84
C SER A 47 17.53 -28.08 36.56
N LEU A 48 18.44 -29.07 36.63
CA LEU A 48 19.20 -29.51 35.44
C LEU A 48 18.28 -29.84 34.26
N ALA A 49 17.07 -30.34 34.53
CA ALA A 49 16.06 -30.61 33.51
C ALA A 49 15.49 -29.31 32.85
N ASP A 50 15.34 -28.23 33.62
CA ASP A 50 14.85 -26.94 33.11
C ASP A 50 15.90 -26.27 32.20
N LEU A 51 17.18 -26.36 32.59
CA LEU A 51 18.29 -25.88 31.77
C LEU A 51 18.42 -26.67 30.46
N ALA A 52 18.23 -27.98 30.49
CA ALA A 52 18.24 -28.81 29.29
C ALA A 52 17.12 -28.45 28.30
N GLN A 53 15.93 -27.99 28.75
CA GLN A 53 14.88 -27.51 27.86
C GLN A 53 15.27 -26.21 27.17
N ARG A 54 15.92 -25.30 27.89
CA ARG A 54 16.43 -24.04 27.34
C ARG A 54 17.55 -24.30 26.32
N GLU A 55 18.50 -25.17 26.61
CA GLU A 55 19.59 -25.56 25.71
C GLU A 55 19.04 -26.14 24.39
N ARG A 56 18.11 -27.10 24.46
CA ARG A 56 17.48 -27.68 23.27
C ARG A 56 16.80 -26.64 22.35
N PHE A 57 16.21 -25.59 22.95
CA PHE A 57 15.63 -24.49 22.16
C PHE A 57 16.73 -23.73 21.41
N PHE A 58 17.85 -23.41 22.07
CA PHE A 58 18.94 -22.67 21.43
C PHE A 58 19.71 -23.50 20.41
N GLU A 59 19.88 -24.79 20.65
CA GLU A 59 20.45 -25.73 19.68
C GLU A 59 19.58 -25.76 18.40
N ALA A 60 18.26 -25.91 18.54
CA ALA A 60 17.36 -25.92 17.43
C ALA A 60 17.33 -24.57 16.69
N LEU A 61 17.43 -23.45 17.41
CA LEU A 61 17.54 -22.12 16.83
C LEU A 61 18.82 -21.97 16.01
N ALA A 62 19.97 -22.31 16.58
CA ALA A 62 21.27 -22.20 15.92
C ALA A 62 21.35 -23.10 14.68
N GLN A 63 20.93 -24.36 14.80
CA GLN A 63 20.86 -25.29 13.67
C GLN A 63 19.92 -24.79 12.59
N GLY A 64 18.69 -24.41 12.98
CA GLY A 64 17.69 -23.94 12.00
C GLY A 64 18.09 -22.65 11.28
N VAL A 65 18.84 -21.74 11.95
CA VAL A 65 19.41 -20.54 11.28
C VAL A 65 20.52 -20.95 10.33
N ALA A 66 21.41 -21.88 10.71
CA ALA A 66 22.49 -22.35 9.85
C ALA A 66 21.96 -23.05 8.59
N GLU A 67 20.94 -23.89 8.73
CA GLU A 67 20.29 -24.62 7.63
C GLU A 67 19.32 -23.75 6.81
N GLY A 68 19.03 -22.52 7.24
CA GLY A 68 18.07 -21.63 6.57
C GLY A 68 16.61 -22.02 6.76
N GLY A 69 16.31 -22.88 7.72
CA GLY A 69 14.95 -23.37 8.03
C GLY A 69 14.13 -22.40 8.89
N VAL A 70 14.78 -21.49 9.63
CA VAL A 70 14.09 -20.51 10.50
C VAL A 70 13.45 -19.42 9.67
N THR A 71 12.17 -19.14 9.94
CA THR A 71 11.42 -18.02 9.31
C THR A 71 11.34 -16.83 10.24
N ARG A 72 11.21 -17.04 11.55
CA ARG A 72 11.03 -15.99 12.54
C ARG A 72 11.32 -16.48 13.96
N VAL A 73 11.82 -15.59 14.80
CA VAL A 73 11.86 -15.73 16.26
C VAL A 73 11.03 -14.59 16.88
N LEU A 74 10.20 -14.91 17.87
CA LEU A 74 9.37 -13.96 18.57
C LEU A 74 9.62 -14.08 20.09
N LEU A 75 10.04 -12.98 20.73
CA LEU A 75 10.15 -12.88 22.18
C LEU A 75 8.97 -12.05 22.69
N SER A 76 8.29 -12.55 23.72
CA SER A 76 7.08 -11.95 24.26
C SER A 76 6.91 -12.21 25.76
N LYS A 77 5.94 -11.57 26.37
CA LYS A 77 5.72 -11.55 27.83
C LYS A 77 6.92 -11.01 28.60
N PRO A 78 7.06 -9.68 28.68
CA PRO A 78 8.10 -9.07 29.53
C PRO A 78 8.02 -9.58 30.95
N VAL A 79 9.18 -9.89 31.52
CA VAL A 79 9.30 -10.41 32.90
C VAL A 79 8.99 -9.30 33.91
N ALA A 80 9.51 -8.09 33.65
CA ALA A 80 9.26 -6.93 34.49
C ALA A 80 7.94 -6.28 34.13
N LYS A 81 7.09 -6.00 35.14
CA LYS A 81 5.88 -5.20 34.93
C LYS A 81 6.27 -3.75 34.62
N GLY A 82 5.80 -3.23 33.47
CA GLY A 82 6.09 -1.85 33.06
C GLY A 82 7.36 -1.69 32.23
N ASP A 83 8.01 -2.78 31.81
CA ASP A 83 9.08 -2.71 30.82
C ASP A 83 8.57 -1.99 29.55
N ASP A 84 9.34 -1.03 29.05
CA ASP A 84 9.03 -0.29 27.85
C ASP A 84 9.12 -1.18 26.59
N LEU A 85 9.97 -2.21 26.61
CA LEU A 85 10.14 -3.17 25.53
C LEU A 85 9.09 -4.29 25.64
N GLU A 86 8.06 -4.20 24.79
CA GLU A 86 6.91 -5.11 24.83
C GLU A 86 7.16 -6.44 24.09
N ARG A 87 7.98 -6.39 23.01
CA ARG A 87 8.19 -7.54 22.14
C ARG A 87 9.46 -7.39 21.32
N VAL A 88 10.10 -8.50 20.98
CA VAL A 88 11.21 -8.53 20.01
C VAL A 88 10.87 -9.57 18.94
N THR A 89 11.02 -9.19 17.68
CA THR A 89 10.90 -10.10 16.54
C THR A 89 12.22 -10.12 15.79
N ALA A 90 12.79 -11.30 15.55
CA ALA A 90 13.99 -11.46 14.74
C ALA A 90 13.69 -12.31 13.51
N ARG A 91 14.24 -11.95 12.35
CA ARG A 91 14.07 -12.68 11.09
C ARG A 91 15.40 -12.78 10.36
N PRO A 92 15.75 -13.97 9.81
CA PRO A 92 16.90 -14.10 8.94
C PRO A 92 16.73 -13.27 7.67
N LEU A 93 17.82 -12.63 7.26
CA LEU A 93 17.85 -11.86 6.03
C LEU A 93 19.28 -11.82 5.47
N MET A 94 19.44 -11.67 4.15
CA MET A 94 20.73 -11.45 3.51
C MET A 94 21.00 -9.95 3.40
N LEU A 95 22.14 -9.50 3.92
CA LEU A 95 22.58 -8.11 3.85
C LEU A 95 23.99 -8.07 3.29
N ARG A 96 24.17 -7.48 2.10
CA ARG A 96 25.46 -7.37 1.40
C ARG A 96 26.19 -8.72 1.21
N GLY A 97 25.44 -9.80 0.97
CA GLY A 97 26.00 -11.13 0.80
C GLY A 97 26.23 -11.90 2.10
N GLU A 98 26.01 -11.30 3.26
CA GLU A 98 26.12 -11.93 4.56
C GLU A 98 24.76 -12.24 5.18
N ARG A 99 24.65 -13.38 5.85
CA ARG A 99 23.43 -13.73 6.58
C ARG A 99 23.42 -13.01 7.94
N VAL A 100 22.34 -12.24 8.17
CA VAL A 100 22.12 -11.51 9.42
C VAL A 100 20.72 -11.83 9.96
N LEU A 101 20.49 -11.56 11.25
CA LEU A 101 19.14 -11.49 11.81
C LEU A 101 18.73 -10.02 11.95
N SER A 102 17.60 -9.69 11.36
CA SER A 102 16.98 -8.36 11.48
C SER A 102 16.02 -8.39 12.68
N PHE A 103 16.34 -7.62 13.70
CA PHE A 103 15.53 -7.44 14.89
C PHE A 103 14.60 -6.24 14.74
N VAL A 104 13.38 -6.38 15.22
CA VAL A 104 12.47 -5.29 15.53
C VAL A 104 12.16 -5.32 17.01
N PHE A 105 12.72 -4.37 17.76
CA PHE A 105 12.44 -4.13 19.16
C PHE A 105 11.23 -3.23 19.27
N LYS A 106 10.09 -3.78 19.66
CA LYS A 106 8.84 -3.03 19.82
C LYS A 106 8.75 -2.46 21.22
N HIS A 107 8.95 -1.18 21.36
CA HIS A 107 8.68 -0.39 22.57
C HIS A 107 7.26 0.17 22.55
N ARG A 108 6.79 0.67 23.69
CA ARG A 108 5.44 1.28 23.81
C ARG A 108 5.19 2.43 22.85
N THR A 109 6.22 3.23 22.56
CA THR A 109 6.09 4.48 21.79
C THR A 109 6.91 4.49 20.51
N LYS A 110 7.77 3.50 20.26
CA LYS A 110 8.64 3.43 19.09
C LYS A 110 9.05 2.01 18.79
N ASP A 111 9.37 1.75 17.52
CA ASP A 111 10.03 0.53 17.08
C ASP A 111 11.48 0.84 16.72
N ILE A 112 12.43 -0.01 17.16
CA ILE A 112 13.85 0.09 16.82
C ILE A 112 14.22 -1.14 16.00
N THR A 113 14.79 -0.93 14.81
CA THR A 113 15.29 -2.01 13.97
C THR A 113 16.80 -2.06 14.04
N LYS A 114 17.37 -3.27 14.23
CA LYS A 114 18.81 -3.56 14.18
C LYS A 114 19.06 -4.81 13.36
N ASN A 115 20.14 -4.80 12.58
CA ASN A 115 20.60 -5.98 11.86
C ASN A 115 21.91 -6.44 12.50
N GLU A 116 21.97 -7.69 12.94
CA GLU A 116 23.11 -8.25 13.63
C GLU A 116 23.63 -9.50 12.90
N PRO A 117 24.95 -9.72 12.82
CA PRO A 117 25.52 -10.99 12.39
C PRO A 117 24.93 -12.16 13.17
N VAL A 118 24.89 -13.35 12.57
CA VAL A 118 24.17 -14.51 13.14
C VAL A 118 24.66 -14.87 14.53
N ASP A 119 25.96 -14.86 14.76
CA ASP A 119 26.60 -15.16 16.06
C ASP A 119 26.16 -14.17 17.16
N VAL A 120 26.29 -12.87 16.88
CA VAL A 120 25.87 -11.79 17.79
C VAL A 120 24.35 -11.85 18.04
N ALA A 121 23.58 -12.14 17.00
CA ALA A 121 22.13 -12.23 17.11
C ALA A 121 21.67 -13.41 17.99
N LEU A 122 22.33 -14.56 17.92
CA LEU A 122 22.05 -15.70 18.79
C LEU A 122 22.36 -15.36 20.25
N GLU A 123 23.47 -14.66 20.52
CA GLU A 123 23.80 -14.16 21.85
C GLU A 123 22.78 -13.14 22.35
N THR A 124 22.36 -12.20 21.50
CA THR A 124 21.31 -11.22 21.83
C THR A 124 20.00 -11.92 22.23
N ILE A 125 19.56 -12.92 21.47
CA ILE A 125 18.35 -13.69 21.81
C ILE A 125 18.55 -14.43 23.14
N ALA A 126 19.69 -15.07 23.34
CA ALA A 126 19.99 -15.81 24.55
C ALA A 126 20.02 -14.92 25.81
N ALA A 127 20.53 -13.70 25.69
CA ALA A 127 20.54 -12.71 26.76
C ALA A 127 19.13 -12.19 27.10
N LEU A 128 18.25 -12.07 26.13
CA LEU A 128 16.89 -11.57 26.34
C LEU A 128 15.93 -12.62 26.90
N VAL A 129 16.13 -13.90 26.56
CA VAL A 129 15.25 -15.01 27.01
C VAL A 129 15.51 -15.35 28.45
N GLY A 130 14.49 -15.24 29.30
CA GLY A 130 14.55 -15.46 30.74
C GLY A 130 14.89 -14.20 31.53
N ALA A 131 15.72 -13.31 30.99
CA ALA A 131 16.07 -12.05 31.65
C ALA A 131 15.00 -10.97 31.40
N ARG A 132 14.60 -10.76 30.16
CA ARG A 132 13.57 -9.74 29.79
C ARG A 132 12.26 -10.33 29.29
N PHE A 133 12.29 -11.51 28.66
CA PHE A 133 11.11 -12.16 28.11
C PHE A 133 10.93 -13.57 28.65
N ALA A 134 9.73 -13.87 29.14
CA ALA A 134 9.37 -15.19 29.64
C ALA A 134 9.03 -16.20 28.54
N HIS A 135 8.70 -15.74 27.33
CA HIS A 135 8.34 -16.58 26.19
C HIS A 135 9.21 -16.31 24.97
N ALA A 136 9.75 -17.39 24.39
CA ALA A 136 10.43 -17.38 23.10
C ALA A 136 9.74 -18.36 22.17
N HIS A 137 9.40 -17.93 20.95
CA HIS A 137 8.75 -18.72 19.93
C HIS A 137 9.62 -18.76 18.69
N LEU A 138 10.04 -19.94 18.29
CA LEU A 138 10.81 -20.21 17.07
C LEU A 138 9.87 -20.78 16.02
N PHE A 139 9.77 -20.11 14.91
CA PHE A 139 9.02 -20.55 13.73
C PHE A 139 10.01 -21.06 12.70
N ALA A 140 9.95 -22.35 12.40
CA ALA A 140 10.72 -23.00 11.36
C ALA A 140 9.78 -23.67 10.36
N ARG A 141 10.31 -24.10 9.22
CA ARG A 141 9.51 -24.71 8.16
C ARG A 141 8.89 -26.04 8.53
N ASP A 142 9.60 -26.80 9.32
CA ASP A 142 9.27 -28.17 9.70
C ASP A 142 8.66 -28.28 11.09
N ALA A 143 8.82 -27.27 11.93
CA ALA A 143 8.31 -27.25 13.30
C ALA A 143 8.17 -25.84 13.87
N GLU A 144 7.30 -25.70 14.85
CA GLU A 144 7.28 -24.57 15.76
C GLU A 144 7.74 -25.03 17.14
N LEU A 145 8.64 -24.25 17.76
CA LEU A 145 9.12 -24.48 19.12
C LEU A 145 8.74 -23.29 20.00
N GLN A 146 8.13 -23.57 21.13
CA GLN A 146 7.77 -22.55 22.10
C GLN A 146 8.44 -22.86 23.45
N LEU A 147 9.37 -22.00 23.85
CA LEU A 147 10.00 -22.03 25.16
C LEU A 147 9.26 -21.05 26.09
N MET A 148 8.79 -21.53 27.22
CA MET A 148 8.07 -20.74 28.20
C MET A 148 8.77 -20.82 29.54
N MET A 149 8.98 -19.67 30.18
CA MET A 149 9.47 -19.59 31.56
C MET A 149 8.32 -19.28 32.52
N SER A 150 8.14 -20.10 33.51
CA SER A 150 7.17 -19.88 34.61
C SER A 150 7.67 -18.79 35.57
N ARG A 151 6.78 -18.27 36.42
CA ARG A 151 7.13 -17.31 37.48
C ARG A 151 8.16 -17.87 38.50
N LYS A 152 8.33 -19.19 38.56
CA LYS A 152 9.30 -19.88 39.42
C LYS A 152 10.64 -20.17 38.69
N GLY A 153 10.85 -19.57 37.48
CA GLY A 153 12.06 -19.76 36.69
C GLY A 153 12.18 -21.12 35.97
N ARG A 154 11.13 -21.94 35.95
CA ARG A 154 11.15 -23.25 35.28
C ARG A 154 10.86 -23.09 33.78
N TYR A 155 11.65 -23.74 32.94
CA TYR A 155 11.47 -23.73 31.48
C TYR A 155 10.67 -24.96 31.02
N THR A 156 9.78 -24.74 30.07
CA THR A 156 9.02 -25.77 29.37
C THR A 156 9.13 -25.54 27.89
N LEU A 157 9.53 -26.56 27.13
CA LEU A 157 9.63 -26.53 25.68
C LEU A 157 8.48 -27.33 25.07
N HIS A 158 7.67 -26.68 24.23
CA HIS A 158 6.63 -27.32 23.45
C HIS A 158 7.04 -27.31 21.97
N ARG A 159 6.74 -28.43 21.28
CA ARG A 159 6.91 -28.56 19.84
C ARG A 159 5.55 -28.77 19.21
N ALA A 160 5.24 -27.99 18.17
CA ALA A 160 4.03 -28.11 17.37
C ALA A 160 4.38 -28.29 15.89
N LYS A 161 3.40 -28.74 15.11
CA LYS A 161 3.50 -28.70 13.64
C LYS A 161 3.45 -27.25 13.18
N PRO A 162 4.12 -26.89 12.05
CA PRO A 162 4.09 -25.54 11.55
C PRO A 162 2.66 -25.09 11.23
N SER A 163 2.33 -23.84 11.54
CA SER A 163 1.04 -23.25 11.14
C SER A 163 1.00 -23.09 9.64
N VAL A 164 -0.20 -23.23 9.06
CA VAL A 164 -0.41 -23.19 7.60
C VAL A 164 0.10 -21.88 6.97
N ASP A 165 0.08 -20.78 7.72
CA ASP A 165 0.55 -19.46 7.25
C ASP A 165 2.09 -19.34 7.14
N ASP A 166 2.85 -20.13 7.90
CA ASP A 166 4.32 -20.10 7.86
C ASP A 166 4.91 -21.24 6.98
N ALA A 167 4.17 -22.34 6.76
CA ALA A 167 4.60 -23.48 5.93
C ALA A 167 4.66 -23.15 4.41
N THR A 168 3.94 -22.11 3.96
CA THR A 168 3.87 -21.69 2.55
C THR A 168 4.89 -20.61 2.18
N ARG A 169 5.71 -20.13 3.12
CA ARG A 169 6.75 -19.14 2.82
C ARG A 169 7.97 -19.79 2.17
N PRO A 170 8.41 -19.31 0.97
CA PRO A 170 9.58 -19.86 0.29
C PRO A 170 10.84 -19.70 1.13
N ALA A 171 11.71 -20.70 1.02
CA ALA A 171 13.05 -20.72 1.60
C ALA A 171 13.87 -19.53 1.12
N VAL A 172 14.73 -19.03 1.97
CA VAL A 172 15.95 -18.36 1.53
C VAL A 172 16.89 -19.48 1.06
N ASP A 173 16.77 -19.89 -0.21
CA ASP A 173 17.58 -20.95 -0.79
C ASP A 173 19.07 -20.58 -0.75
N ALA A 174 19.87 -21.49 -0.21
CA ALA A 174 21.32 -21.39 -0.13
C ALA A 174 22.03 -21.78 -1.45
N ALA A 175 21.32 -21.86 -2.59
CA ALA A 175 21.89 -22.31 -3.84
C ALA A 175 21.27 -21.57 -5.04
N SER A 176 21.56 -20.30 -5.20
CA SER A 176 21.62 -19.59 -6.48
C SER A 176 22.23 -18.21 -6.26
N ASP A 177 23.51 -18.17 -5.86
CA ASP A 177 24.28 -16.94 -5.78
C ASP A 177 25.10 -16.76 -7.05
N ALA A 178 24.63 -15.89 -7.90
CA ALA A 178 25.45 -15.01 -8.71
C ALA A 178 24.58 -13.90 -9.25
N ASP A 179 23.99 -13.07 -8.41
CA ASP A 179 23.84 -11.63 -8.71
C ASP A 179 23.36 -10.84 -7.49
N GLY A 180 24.13 -9.84 -7.17
CA GLY A 180 23.99 -8.69 -6.30
C GLY A 180 22.87 -8.65 -5.27
N ALA A 181 23.27 -8.72 -4.00
CA ALA A 181 22.50 -8.45 -2.80
C ALA A 181 21.45 -7.34 -2.96
N GLN A 182 20.18 -7.68 -2.95
CA GLN A 182 19.11 -6.72 -2.82
C GLN A 182 18.30 -7.02 -1.57
N HIS A 183 18.19 -6.01 -0.71
CA HIS A 183 17.30 -5.85 0.44
C HIS A 183 15.80 -5.98 0.10
N ASP A 184 15.49 -6.45 -1.10
CA ASP A 184 14.14 -6.58 -1.59
C ASP A 184 13.79 -8.07 -1.57
N ARG A 185 12.85 -8.50 -0.69
CA ARG A 185 11.98 -9.60 -1.10
C ARG A 185 11.77 -9.37 -2.58
N ARG A 186 12.04 -10.33 -3.46
CA ARG A 186 11.58 -10.25 -4.84
C ARG A 186 10.09 -9.96 -4.74
N LYS A 187 9.75 -8.67 -4.64
CA LYS A 187 8.40 -8.20 -4.88
C LYS A 187 8.12 -8.77 -6.23
N HIS A 188 7.10 -9.58 -6.35
CA HIS A 188 6.63 -10.05 -7.64
C HIS A 188 6.39 -8.77 -8.45
N ARG A 189 7.42 -8.36 -9.21
CA ARG A 189 7.34 -7.15 -10.01
C ARG A 189 6.50 -7.53 -11.21
N PHE A 190 5.34 -6.93 -11.28
CA PHE A 190 4.42 -7.12 -12.40
C PHE A 190 4.99 -6.59 -13.72
N LEU A 191 5.99 -5.69 -13.64
CA LEU A 191 6.65 -5.09 -14.78
C LEU A 191 8.16 -5.28 -14.67
N SER A 192 8.83 -5.41 -15.82
CA SER A 192 10.28 -5.42 -15.94
C SER A 192 10.81 -4.03 -16.30
N LEU A 193 12.01 -3.68 -15.83
CA LEU A 193 12.66 -2.40 -16.16
C LEU A 193 13.10 -2.30 -17.63
N ASP A 194 13.17 -3.43 -18.34
CA ASP A 194 13.50 -3.52 -19.76
C ASP A 194 12.31 -3.23 -20.69
N ALA A 195 11.12 -2.96 -20.15
CA ALA A 195 9.96 -2.61 -20.95
C ALA A 195 10.23 -1.32 -21.78
N PRO A 196 10.12 -1.36 -23.12
CA PRO A 196 10.56 -0.27 -24.00
C PRO A 196 9.88 1.07 -23.69
N PHE A 197 8.61 1.05 -23.31
CA PHE A 197 7.84 2.27 -22.99
C PHE A 197 8.41 3.03 -21.79
N LEU A 198 9.11 2.35 -20.86
CA LEU A 198 9.71 3.01 -19.70
C LEU A 198 10.85 3.95 -20.10
N ALA A 199 11.65 3.55 -21.08
CA ALA A 199 12.71 4.41 -21.63
C ALA A 199 12.10 5.58 -22.42
N GLU A 200 11.08 5.33 -23.25
CA GLU A 200 10.38 6.35 -24.02
C GLU A 200 9.71 7.42 -23.14
N LEU A 201 9.18 7.02 -22.00
CA LEU A 201 8.56 7.93 -21.02
C LEU A 201 9.55 8.51 -19.99
N GLY A 202 10.85 8.19 -20.12
CA GLY A 202 11.91 8.69 -19.23
C GLY A 202 11.88 8.14 -17.81
N VAL A 203 11.25 6.97 -17.60
CA VAL A 203 11.26 6.26 -16.31
C VAL A 203 12.57 5.50 -16.14
N THR A 204 13.10 4.92 -17.23
CA THR A 204 14.42 4.28 -17.29
C THR A 204 15.32 4.98 -18.28
N THR A 205 16.62 4.76 -18.16
CA THR A 205 17.61 5.12 -19.17
C THR A 205 17.55 4.16 -20.36
N ALA A 206 18.28 4.47 -21.46
CA ALA A 206 18.43 3.56 -22.59
C ALA A 206 19.13 2.23 -22.20
N ARG A 207 19.78 2.14 -21.04
CA ARG A 207 20.36 0.93 -20.47
C ARG A 207 19.41 0.18 -19.54
N HIS A 208 18.12 0.57 -19.52
CA HIS A 208 17.10 0.00 -18.64
C HIS A 208 17.35 0.20 -17.13
N GLU A 209 18.17 1.18 -16.77
CA GLU A 209 18.39 1.57 -15.38
C GLU A 209 17.34 2.59 -14.93
N LEU A 210 16.80 2.41 -13.73
CA LEU A 210 15.79 3.31 -13.18
C LEU A 210 16.39 4.71 -12.95
N VAL A 211 15.76 5.73 -13.52
CA VAL A 211 16.13 7.14 -13.26
C VAL A 211 15.78 7.46 -11.81
N PRO A 212 16.74 7.93 -10.97
CA PRO A 212 16.52 8.16 -9.54
C PRO A 212 15.32 9.06 -9.25
N ALA A 213 15.14 10.14 -10.01
CA ALA A 213 13.99 11.04 -9.88
C ALA A 213 12.63 10.38 -10.20
N MET A 214 12.62 9.25 -10.90
CA MET A 214 11.43 8.50 -11.28
C MET A 214 11.12 7.32 -10.34
N ALA A 215 11.89 7.13 -9.27
CA ALA A 215 11.71 6.02 -8.34
C ALA A 215 10.30 5.98 -7.72
N HIS A 216 9.73 7.14 -7.36
CA HIS A 216 8.35 7.22 -6.84
C HIS A 216 7.32 6.86 -7.91
N LYS A 217 7.52 7.34 -9.16
CA LYS A 217 6.65 7.00 -10.29
C LYS A 217 6.69 5.50 -10.57
N TRP A 218 7.87 4.88 -10.53
CA TRP A 218 8.04 3.43 -10.69
C TRP A 218 7.28 2.63 -9.62
N LYS A 219 7.35 3.06 -8.34
CA LYS A 219 6.56 2.44 -7.26
C LYS A 219 5.06 2.57 -7.52
N GLN A 220 4.60 3.76 -7.93
CA GLN A 220 3.20 4.02 -8.28
C GLN A 220 2.71 3.11 -9.41
N ILE A 221 3.50 2.99 -10.50
CA ILE A 221 3.19 2.15 -11.65
C ILE A 221 3.02 0.68 -11.22
N ASN A 222 3.98 0.12 -10.46
CA ASN A 222 3.89 -1.28 -10.02
C ASN A 222 2.70 -1.51 -9.09
N LYS A 223 2.41 -0.57 -8.16
CA LYS A 223 1.24 -0.70 -7.27
C LYS A 223 -0.08 -0.64 -8.04
N PHE A 224 -0.16 0.20 -9.08
CA PHE A 224 -1.33 0.26 -9.96
C PHE A 224 -1.57 -1.08 -10.65
N VAL A 225 -0.53 -1.67 -11.25
CA VAL A 225 -0.65 -2.96 -11.93
C VAL A 225 -1.01 -4.08 -10.95
N GLU A 226 -0.46 -4.07 -9.73
CA GLU A 226 -0.84 -5.00 -8.66
C GLU A 226 -2.34 -4.91 -8.33
N VAL A 227 -2.85 -3.69 -8.11
CA VAL A 227 -4.28 -3.49 -7.81
C VAL A 227 -5.15 -3.94 -8.97
N MET A 228 -4.77 -3.58 -10.21
CA MET A 228 -5.51 -3.99 -11.41
C MET A 228 -5.49 -5.51 -11.61
N SER A 229 -4.37 -6.17 -11.35
CA SER A 229 -4.26 -7.63 -11.41
C SER A 229 -5.28 -8.31 -10.51
N HIS A 230 -5.35 -7.89 -9.25
CA HIS A 230 -6.33 -8.44 -8.30
C HIS A 230 -7.77 -8.10 -8.68
N ALA A 231 -8.01 -6.92 -9.25
CA ALA A 231 -9.34 -6.53 -9.74
C ALA A 231 -9.80 -7.42 -10.91
N LEU A 232 -8.90 -7.72 -11.85
CA LEU A 232 -9.19 -8.62 -12.98
C LEU A 232 -9.49 -10.05 -12.50
N GLU A 233 -8.73 -10.55 -11.54
CA GLU A 233 -8.98 -11.86 -10.89
C GLU A 233 -10.35 -11.87 -10.20
N SER A 234 -10.66 -10.84 -9.42
CA SER A 234 -11.95 -10.71 -8.71
C SER A 234 -13.13 -10.60 -9.66
N ALA A 235 -12.94 -9.95 -10.81
CA ALA A 235 -13.94 -9.86 -11.88
C ALA A 235 -14.08 -11.14 -12.70
N GLY A 236 -13.24 -12.17 -12.46
CA GLY A 236 -13.24 -13.41 -13.23
C GLY A 236 -12.76 -13.24 -14.68
N VAL A 237 -11.95 -12.20 -14.96
CA VAL A 237 -11.44 -11.92 -16.29
C VAL A 237 -10.22 -12.80 -16.57
N GLY A 238 -10.38 -13.78 -17.46
CA GLY A 238 -9.29 -14.68 -17.83
C GLY A 238 -8.13 -13.99 -18.56
N PRO A 239 -6.93 -14.60 -18.56
CA PRO A 239 -5.71 -13.99 -19.11
C PRO A 239 -5.75 -13.75 -20.63
N THR A 240 -6.62 -14.45 -21.36
CA THR A 240 -6.78 -14.35 -22.83
C THR A 240 -8.09 -13.66 -23.24
N ALA A 241 -8.96 -13.28 -22.28
CA ALA A 241 -10.22 -12.62 -22.59
C ALA A 241 -9.98 -11.27 -23.27
N PRO A 242 -10.73 -10.92 -24.33
CA PRO A 242 -10.64 -9.61 -24.95
C PRO A 242 -10.99 -8.53 -23.92
N LEU A 243 -10.32 -7.38 -23.99
CA LEU A 243 -10.58 -6.24 -23.09
C LEU A 243 -10.62 -4.92 -23.83
N ASN A 244 -11.66 -4.14 -23.58
CA ASN A 244 -11.82 -2.75 -23.97
C ASN A 244 -11.64 -1.87 -22.72
N ILE A 245 -10.61 -1.04 -22.72
CA ILE A 245 -10.20 -0.26 -21.56
C ILE A 245 -10.15 1.21 -21.94
N VAL A 246 -10.72 2.07 -21.11
CA VAL A 246 -10.59 3.53 -21.27
C VAL A 246 -9.97 4.13 -20.02
N ASP A 247 -8.92 4.92 -20.20
CA ASP A 247 -8.25 5.69 -19.16
C ASP A 247 -8.49 7.19 -19.39
N PHE A 248 -9.39 7.76 -18.61
CA PHE A 248 -9.75 9.18 -18.67
C PHE A 248 -8.75 10.06 -17.93
N GLY A 249 -8.26 11.10 -18.57
CA GLY A 249 -7.22 11.98 -18.04
C GLY A 249 -5.86 11.27 -17.97
N ALA A 250 -5.55 10.46 -18.98
CA ALA A 250 -4.39 9.58 -19.00
C ALA A 250 -3.03 10.31 -18.87
N GLY A 251 -2.98 11.61 -19.18
CA GLY A 251 -1.79 12.44 -19.06
C GLY A 251 -0.64 11.93 -19.92
N LYS A 252 0.53 11.68 -19.34
CA LYS A 252 1.68 11.07 -20.04
C LYS A 252 1.56 9.56 -20.23
N GLY A 253 0.43 8.96 -19.89
CA GLY A 253 0.15 7.55 -20.12
C GLY A 253 0.92 6.52 -19.30
N TYR A 254 1.68 6.91 -18.28
CA TYR A 254 2.51 5.97 -17.51
C TYR A 254 1.77 4.72 -17.07
N LEU A 255 0.55 4.87 -16.59
CA LEU A 255 -0.26 3.77 -16.08
C LEU A 255 -0.95 3.00 -17.20
N THR A 256 -1.39 3.69 -18.23
CA THR A 256 -2.00 3.12 -19.45
C THR A 256 -1.02 2.22 -20.19
N PHE A 257 0.24 2.69 -20.42
CA PHE A 257 1.32 1.88 -21.00
C PHE A 257 1.67 0.68 -20.13
N ALA A 258 1.77 0.89 -18.82
CA ALA A 258 2.09 -0.17 -17.87
C ALA A 258 1.03 -1.28 -17.88
N LEU A 259 -0.24 -0.90 -17.91
CA LEU A 259 -1.34 -1.85 -18.01
C LEU A 259 -1.30 -2.63 -19.33
N HIS A 260 -1.05 -1.96 -20.45
CA HIS A 260 -0.90 -2.61 -21.75
C HIS A 260 0.24 -3.65 -21.73
N ASP A 261 1.44 -3.28 -21.26
CA ASP A 261 2.59 -4.19 -21.17
C ASP A 261 2.28 -5.41 -20.28
N TYR A 262 1.67 -5.17 -19.11
CA TYR A 262 1.27 -6.22 -18.19
C TYR A 262 0.29 -7.21 -18.84
N LEU A 263 -0.78 -6.71 -19.47
CA LEU A 263 -1.80 -7.53 -20.11
C LEU A 263 -1.26 -8.33 -21.31
N ARG A 264 -0.33 -7.75 -22.06
CA ARG A 264 0.38 -8.45 -23.16
C ARG A 264 1.26 -9.58 -22.64
N ARG A 265 1.97 -9.36 -21.54
CA ARG A 265 2.85 -10.40 -20.94
C ARG A 265 2.05 -11.51 -20.30
N GLN A 266 0.90 -11.21 -19.68
CA GLN A 266 0.03 -12.25 -19.11
C GLN A 266 -0.50 -13.23 -20.15
N ALA A 267 -0.69 -12.79 -21.36
CA ALA A 267 -1.24 -13.61 -22.43
C ALA A 267 -0.28 -14.70 -22.95
N ALA A 268 0.95 -14.78 -22.43
CA ALA A 268 1.98 -15.82 -22.59
C ALA A 268 1.84 -16.70 -23.85
N GLY A 269 1.91 -16.09 -25.05
CA GLY A 269 1.89 -16.81 -26.33
C GLY A 269 0.53 -16.99 -27.01
N ALA A 270 -0.59 -16.68 -26.35
CA ALA A 270 -1.89 -16.56 -27.00
C ALA A 270 -2.22 -15.07 -27.26
N PRO A 271 -2.60 -14.67 -28.49
CA PRO A 271 -2.92 -13.28 -28.77
C PRO A 271 -4.18 -12.86 -27.98
N ARG A 272 -4.03 -11.91 -27.05
CA ARG A 272 -5.15 -11.26 -26.39
C ARG A 272 -5.58 -10.06 -27.22
N ALA A 273 -6.84 -9.99 -27.60
CA ALA A 273 -7.41 -8.77 -28.21
C ALA A 273 -7.50 -7.69 -27.15
N LEU A 274 -6.73 -6.63 -27.31
CA LEU A 274 -6.76 -5.45 -26.46
C LEU A 274 -7.17 -4.23 -27.29
N ASP A 275 -8.09 -3.44 -26.76
CA ASP A 275 -8.39 -2.10 -27.22
C ASP A 275 -8.32 -1.15 -26.02
N ILE A 276 -7.18 -0.47 -25.87
CA ILE A 276 -6.89 0.44 -24.77
C ILE A 276 -6.84 1.87 -25.31
N VAL A 277 -7.70 2.73 -24.79
CA VAL A 277 -7.77 4.15 -25.18
C VAL A 277 -7.41 5.03 -24.00
N GLY A 278 -6.34 5.80 -24.11
CA GLY A 278 -6.06 6.93 -23.22
C GLY A 278 -6.77 8.19 -23.74
N VAL A 279 -7.71 8.73 -22.99
CA VAL A 279 -8.38 9.99 -23.31
C VAL A 279 -7.72 11.13 -22.54
N GLU A 280 -7.25 12.16 -23.27
CA GLU A 280 -6.53 13.29 -22.66
C GLU A 280 -6.95 14.61 -23.37
N LEU A 281 -7.18 15.66 -22.57
CA LEU A 281 -7.57 16.98 -23.09
C LEU A 281 -6.45 17.69 -23.85
N ARG A 282 -5.18 17.42 -23.50
CA ARG A 282 -4.02 18.14 -24.06
C ARG A 282 -3.47 17.42 -25.29
N PRO A 283 -3.61 18.04 -26.50
CA PRO A 283 -3.17 17.42 -27.75
C PRO A 283 -1.65 17.12 -27.80
N ASP A 284 -0.83 17.93 -27.11
CA ASP A 284 0.61 17.72 -27.01
C ASP A 284 0.95 16.40 -26.31
N LEU A 285 0.21 16.02 -25.26
CA LEU A 285 0.38 14.74 -24.58
C LEU A 285 -0.17 13.58 -25.40
N VAL A 286 -1.30 13.75 -26.06
CA VAL A 286 -1.84 12.75 -26.96
C VAL A 286 -0.82 12.42 -28.06
N LYS A 287 -0.21 13.45 -28.67
CA LYS A 287 0.84 13.27 -29.66
C LYS A 287 2.07 12.56 -29.08
N LEU A 288 2.54 12.99 -27.91
CA LEU A 288 3.69 12.39 -27.22
C LEU A 288 3.47 10.89 -27.00
N CYS A 289 2.28 10.51 -26.51
CA CYS A 289 1.95 9.11 -26.24
C CYS A 289 1.83 8.30 -27.54
N ASN A 290 1.18 8.81 -28.58
CA ASN A 290 1.06 8.11 -29.87
C ASN A 290 2.41 7.97 -30.59
N ASP A 291 3.30 8.97 -30.49
CA ASP A 291 4.68 8.87 -30.97
C ASP A 291 5.46 7.74 -30.23
N ALA A 292 5.28 7.62 -28.91
CA ALA A 292 5.88 6.54 -28.11
C ALA A 292 5.32 5.16 -28.50
N ILE A 293 4.00 5.06 -28.73
CA ILE A 293 3.35 3.83 -29.21
C ILE A 293 3.97 3.39 -30.54
N ALA A 294 4.13 4.32 -31.48
CA ALA A 294 4.72 4.03 -32.79
C ALA A 294 6.17 3.56 -32.67
N ARG A 295 6.99 4.22 -31.83
CA ARG A 295 8.40 3.81 -31.60
C ARG A 295 8.52 2.46 -30.93
N CYS A 296 7.64 2.15 -29.97
CA CYS A 296 7.61 0.85 -29.27
C CYS A 296 6.85 -0.24 -30.05
N ARG A 297 6.20 0.08 -31.16
CA ARG A 297 5.36 -0.82 -31.97
C ARG A 297 4.30 -1.54 -31.13
N LEU A 298 3.52 -0.77 -30.37
CA LEU A 298 2.48 -1.30 -29.46
C LEU A 298 1.14 -1.35 -30.19
N ASP A 299 0.62 -2.56 -30.39
CA ASP A 299 -0.71 -2.78 -30.99
C ASP A 299 -1.80 -2.82 -29.91
N GLY A 300 -3.00 -2.28 -30.22
CA GLY A 300 -4.16 -2.28 -29.32
C GLY A 300 -4.06 -1.24 -28.21
N LEU A 301 -3.22 -0.22 -28.40
CA LEU A 301 -3.11 0.96 -27.54
C LEU A 301 -3.13 2.22 -28.41
N ARG A 302 -3.92 3.21 -28.03
CA ARG A 302 -3.94 4.53 -28.68
C ARG A 302 -4.33 5.61 -27.67
N PHE A 303 -4.01 6.87 -28.01
CA PHE A 303 -4.46 8.04 -27.27
C PHE A 303 -5.30 8.93 -28.16
N GLU A 304 -6.40 9.43 -27.60
CA GLU A 304 -7.35 10.32 -28.30
C GLU A 304 -7.51 11.63 -27.52
N ALA A 305 -7.62 12.73 -28.27
CA ALA A 305 -7.94 14.02 -27.67
C ALA A 305 -9.44 14.06 -27.36
N GLY A 306 -9.79 14.31 -26.11
CA GLY A 306 -11.21 14.35 -25.74
C GLY A 306 -11.43 14.71 -24.28
N ASP A 307 -12.68 15.02 -23.98
CA ASP A 307 -13.20 15.24 -22.62
C ASP A 307 -14.00 14.02 -22.16
N VAL A 308 -13.94 13.74 -20.88
CA VAL A 308 -14.65 12.60 -20.26
C VAL A 308 -16.17 12.67 -20.45
N SER A 309 -16.73 13.87 -20.57
CA SER A 309 -18.18 14.08 -20.76
C SER A 309 -18.66 13.84 -22.19
N SER A 310 -17.75 13.88 -23.16
CA SER A 310 -18.05 13.75 -24.59
C SER A 310 -17.61 12.44 -25.22
N PHE A 311 -16.73 11.68 -24.53
CA PHE A 311 -16.22 10.40 -25.02
C PHE A 311 -17.15 9.25 -24.66
N VAL A 312 -17.76 8.64 -25.67
CA VAL A 312 -18.66 7.49 -25.51
C VAL A 312 -18.01 6.26 -26.15
N PRO A 313 -17.52 5.31 -25.37
CA PRO A 313 -16.96 4.07 -25.91
C PRO A 313 -18.06 3.16 -26.45
N GLU A 314 -17.82 2.49 -27.58
CA GLU A 314 -18.73 1.46 -28.09
C GLU A 314 -18.86 0.27 -27.14
N ARG A 315 -17.74 -0.08 -26.50
CA ARG A 315 -17.64 -1.15 -25.49
C ARG A 315 -16.64 -0.77 -24.42
N LEU A 316 -16.94 -1.11 -23.17
CA LEU A 316 -16.09 -0.77 -22.03
C LEU A 316 -16.12 -1.91 -21.00
N ASP A 317 -15.00 -2.60 -20.85
CA ASP A 317 -14.84 -3.64 -19.86
C ASP A 317 -14.16 -3.12 -18.59
N VAL A 318 -13.23 -2.15 -18.74
CA VAL A 318 -12.51 -1.50 -17.62
C VAL A 318 -12.47 0.01 -17.80
N MET A 319 -13.02 0.73 -16.84
CA MET A 319 -12.94 2.19 -16.77
C MET A 319 -11.89 2.63 -15.75
N ILE A 320 -10.99 3.51 -16.17
CA ILE A 320 -9.95 4.11 -15.32
C ILE A 320 -10.08 5.63 -15.39
N ALA A 321 -9.99 6.32 -14.24
CA ALA A 321 -10.00 7.78 -14.14
C ALA A 321 -9.18 8.25 -12.93
N LEU A 322 -7.84 8.21 -13.03
CA LEU A 322 -6.98 8.52 -11.89
C LEU A 322 -6.63 10.01 -11.77
N HIS A 323 -6.85 10.79 -12.81
CA HIS A 323 -6.54 12.22 -12.85
C HIS A 323 -7.71 13.10 -13.29
N ALA A 324 -8.94 12.55 -13.28
CA ALA A 324 -10.16 13.33 -13.50
C ALA A 324 -10.50 14.12 -12.22
N CYS A 325 -10.62 15.44 -12.33
CA CYS A 325 -10.87 16.30 -11.16
C CYS A 325 -12.36 16.59 -10.98
N ASP A 326 -12.80 16.61 -9.72
CA ASP A 326 -14.13 17.01 -9.28
C ASP A 326 -15.26 16.22 -10.00
N THR A 327 -16.19 16.89 -10.65
CA THR A 327 -17.31 16.27 -11.39
C THR A 327 -16.89 15.48 -12.62
N ALA A 328 -15.69 15.71 -13.16
CA ALA A 328 -15.16 14.86 -14.23
C ALA A 328 -14.99 13.40 -13.78
N THR A 329 -14.67 13.17 -12.47
CA THR A 329 -14.71 11.83 -11.89
C THR A 329 -16.11 11.22 -11.96
N ASP A 330 -17.14 12.03 -11.68
CA ASP A 330 -18.55 11.56 -11.69
C ASP A 330 -19.02 11.20 -13.10
N HIS A 331 -18.61 11.95 -14.12
CA HIS A 331 -18.86 11.61 -15.51
C HIS A 331 -18.18 10.31 -15.92
N ALA A 332 -16.92 10.08 -15.50
CA ALA A 332 -16.21 8.82 -15.76
C ALA A 332 -16.91 7.63 -15.09
N LEU A 333 -17.30 7.78 -13.82
CA LEU A 333 -18.05 6.76 -13.09
C LEU A 333 -19.39 6.44 -13.76
N HIS A 334 -20.11 7.49 -14.19
CA HIS A 334 -21.36 7.35 -14.94
C HIS A 334 -21.16 6.55 -16.24
N THR A 335 -20.14 6.90 -17.03
CA THR A 335 -19.78 6.16 -18.26
C THR A 335 -19.50 4.70 -17.97
N GLY A 336 -18.70 4.40 -16.93
CA GLY A 336 -18.40 3.03 -16.51
C GLY A 336 -19.64 2.24 -16.08
N ILE A 337 -20.52 2.85 -15.28
CA ILE A 337 -21.78 2.24 -14.83
C ILE A 337 -22.72 1.98 -16.02
N ARG A 338 -22.92 2.96 -16.89
CA ARG A 338 -23.82 2.85 -18.05
C ARG A 338 -23.34 1.81 -19.06
N ALA A 339 -22.05 1.72 -19.30
CA ALA A 339 -21.46 0.68 -20.14
C ALA A 339 -21.46 -0.71 -19.50
N GLY A 340 -21.77 -0.81 -18.21
CA GLY A 340 -21.72 -2.06 -17.46
C GLY A 340 -20.30 -2.62 -17.33
N ALA A 341 -19.30 -1.74 -17.19
CA ALA A 341 -17.90 -2.13 -17.06
C ALA A 341 -17.71 -3.16 -15.92
N SER A 342 -16.87 -4.15 -16.13
CA SER A 342 -16.55 -5.16 -15.11
C SER A 342 -15.74 -4.56 -13.97
N ILE A 343 -14.91 -3.56 -14.27
CA ILE A 343 -14.04 -2.88 -13.29
C ILE A 343 -14.12 -1.36 -13.53
N ILE A 344 -14.31 -0.63 -12.46
CA ILE A 344 -14.29 0.83 -12.42
C ILE A 344 -13.26 1.26 -11.39
N MET A 345 -12.28 2.08 -11.80
CA MET A 345 -11.19 2.54 -10.93
C MET A 345 -11.00 4.05 -11.07
N CYS A 346 -11.08 4.78 -9.98
CA CYS A 346 -10.78 6.22 -9.99
C CYS A 346 -9.99 6.65 -8.76
N SER A 347 -9.26 7.77 -8.90
CA SER A 347 -8.52 8.39 -7.79
C SER A 347 -8.98 9.85 -7.66
N PRO A 348 -10.08 10.09 -6.92
CA PRO A 348 -10.62 11.42 -6.78
C PRO A 348 -9.66 12.32 -6.00
N CYS A 349 -9.48 13.54 -6.48
CA CYS A 349 -8.59 14.51 -5.84
C CYS A 349 -9.29 15.80 -5.37
N CYS A 350 -10.54 16.01 -5.80
CA CYS A 350 -11.29 17.23 -5.55
C CYS A 350 -12.73 16.92 -5.11
N HIS A 351 -13.30 17.85 -4.32
CA HIS A 351 -14.64 17.74 -3.75
C HIS A 351 -15.31 19.14 -3.75
N LYS A 352 -15.08 19.88 -4.83
CA LYS A 352 -15.53 21.29 -4.94
C LYS A 352 -17.05 21.41 -5.01
N GLN A 353 -17.73 20.42 -5.58
CA GLN A 353 -19.18 20.41 -5.66
C GLN A 353 -19.83 20.21 -4.29
N ILE A 354 -19.33 19.28 -3.49
CA ILE A 354 -19.97 18.89 -2.22
C ILE A 354 -19.62 19.83 -1.08
N ARG A 355 -18.37 20.25 -0.98
CA ARG A 355 -17.87 21.06 0.12
C ARG A 355 -18.68 22.34 0.41
N PRO A 356 -19.09 23.14 -0.58
CA PRO A 356 -19.91 24.35 -0.32
C PRO A 356 -21.33 24.07 0.14
N GLN A 357 -21.86 22.88 -0.12
CA GLN A 357 -23.20 22.47 0.28
C GLN A 357 -23.26 21.97 1.71
N MET A 358 -22.12 21.49 2.24
CA MET A 358 -22.09 20.83 3.55
C MET A 358 -22.48 21.77 4.67
N LEU A 359 -23.55 21.44 5.35
CA LEU A 359 -23.88 22.01 6.66
C LEU A 359 -22.96 21.40 7.72
N MET A 360 -22.65 22.19 8.74
CA MET A 360 -21.95 21.68 9.92
C MET A 360 -22.99 21.19 10.94
N PRO A 361 -23.21 19.88 11.10
CA PRO A 361 -24.07 19.36 12.14
C PRO A 361 -23.66 19.94 13.52
N SER A 362 -24.61 20.30 14.36
CA SER A 362 -24.35 20.99 15.63
C SER A 362 -23.30 20.23 16.48
N LEU A 363 -23.40 18.91 16.53
CA LEU A 363 -22.49 18.05 17.26
C LEU A 363 -21.04 18.09 16.70
N LEU A 364 -20.87 18.22 15.38
CA LEU A 364 -19.56 18.23 14.70
C LEU A 364 -19.00 19.64 14.49
N LYS A 365 -19.81 20.68 14.75
CA LYS A 365 -19.42 22.08 14.53
C LYS A 365 -18.10 22.47 15.20
N PRO A 366 -17.78 22.08 16.44
CA PRO A 366 -16.50 22.41 17.07
C PRO A 366 -15.29 21.88 16.33
N MET A 367 -15.42 20.79 15.58
CA MET A 367 -14.37 20.18 14.78
C MET A 367 -14.34 20.75 13.36
N LEU A 368 -15.49 20.85 12.72
CA LEU A 368 -15.61 21.24 11.32
C LEU A 368 -15.50 22.76 11.07
N GLN A 369 -15.51 23.59 12.13
CA GLN A 369 -15.20 25.02 12.01
C GLN A 369 -13.79 25.29 11.46
N HIS A 370 -12.86 24.32 11.61
CA HIS A 370 -11.52 24.40 11.03
C HIS A 370 -11.56 23.96 9.57
N GLY A 371 -11.18 24.85 8.65
CA GLY A 371 -11.31 24.63 7.21
C GLY A 371 -10.59 23.39 6.68
N ILE A 372 -9.48 22.95 7.34
CA ILE A 372 -8.80 21.71 7.00
C ILE A 372 -9.66 20.48 7.32
N HIS A 373 -10.29 20.44 8.48
CA HIS A 373 -11.16 19.33 8.89
C HIS A 373 -12.43 19.28 8.02
N LEU A 374 -13.03 20.44 7.72
CA LEU A 374 -14.15 20.50 6.79
C LEU A 374 -13.75 19.99 5.40
N GLY A 375 -12.55 20.32 4.92
CA GLY A 375 -12.02 19.80 3.65
C GLY A 375 -11.86 18.28 3.65
N GLN A 376 -11.26 17.72 4.70
CA GLN A 376 -11.11 16.27 4.87
C GLN A 376 -12.45 15.55 4.98
N GLN A 377 -13.40 16.14 5.70
CA GLN A 377 -14.74 15.60 5.82
C GLN A 377 -15.48 15.61 4.48
N ALA A 378 -15.38 16.71 3.71
CA ALA A 378 -15.98 16.83 2.39
C ALA A 378 -15.38 15.78 1.41
N GLU A 379 -14.08 15.54 1.48
CA GLU A 379 -13.42 14.49 0.71
C GLU A 379 -13.97 13.10 1.06
N MET A 380 -14.03 12.79 2.36
CA MET A 380 -14.54 11.50 2.83
C MET A 380 -16.01 11.28 2.44
N VAL A 381 -16.84 12.30 2.58
CA VAL A 381 -18.28 12.23 2.23
C VAL A 381 -18.47 12.07 0.71
N THR A 382 -17.72 12.83 -0.10
CA THR A 382 -17.81 12.74 -1.56
C THR A 382 -17.43 11.34 -2.05
N ASP A 383 -16.30 10.80 -1.58
CA ASP A 383 -15.82 9.48 -1.97
C ASP A 383 -16.73 8.37 -1.44
N GLY A 384 -17.27 8.52 -0.24
CA GLY A 384 -18.26 7.62 0.33
C GLY A 384 -19.56 7.57 -0.46
N LEU A 385 -20.10 8.74 -0.89
CA LEU A 385 -21.29 8.79 -1.73
C LEU A 385 -21.05 8.15 -3.10
N ARG A 386 -19.88 8.35 -3.73
CA ARG A 386 -19.50 7.67 -4.97
C ARG A 386 -19.46 6.16 -4.81
N ALA A 387 -18.84 5.67 -3.74
CA ALA A 387 -18.78 4.24 -3.45
C ALA A 387 -20.19 3.64 -3.24
N LEU A 388 -21.05 4.29 -2.46
CA LEU A 388 -22.42 3.87 -2.26
C LEU A 388 -23.25 3.88 -3.56
N LEU A 389 -23.08 4.89 -4.43
CA LEU A 389 -23.74 4.93 -5.73
C LEU A 389 -23.27 3.78 -6.63
N LEU A 390 -21.99 3.42 -6.62
CA LEU A 390 -21.49 2.23 -7.30
C LEU A 390 -22.13 0.96 -6.72
N GLU A 391 -22.24 0.84 -5.40
CA GLU A 391 -22.90 -0.29 -4.76
C GLU A 391 -24.38 -0.41 -5.13
N ALA A 392 -25.10 0.71 -5.19
CA ALA A 392 -26.50 0.74 -5.63
C ALA A 392 -26.68 0.29 -7.09
N HIS A 393 -25.60 0.39 -7.90
CA HIS A 393 -25.61 0.00 -9.31
C HIS A 393 -24.93 -1.34 -9.60
N GLY A 394 -24.79 -2.21 -8.58
CA GLY A 394 -24.38 -3.58 -8.76
C GLY A 394 -22.89 -3.84 -8.69
N TYR A 395 -22.12 -2.95 -8.08
CA TYR A 395 -20.70 -3.14 -7.85
C TYR A 395 -20.39 -3.45 -6.39
N ASP A 396 -19.26 -4.09 -6.14
CA ASP A 396 -18.60 -4.14 -4.85
C ASP A 396 -17.51 -3.08 -4.85
N ALA A 397 -17.73 -2.00 -4.09
CA ALA A 397 -16.87 -0.82 -4.07
C ALA A 397 -16.00 -0.79 -2.82
N GLN A 398 -14.74 -0.35 -2.99
CA GLN A 398 -13.77 -0.17 -1.91
C GLN A 398 -13.10 1.20 -2.06
N VAL A 399 -12.89 1.88 -0.92
CA VAL A 399 -12.12 3.11 -0.84
C VAL A 399 -10.88 2.83 0.01
N PHE A 400 -9.68 3.04 -0.54
CA PHE A 400 -8.43 2.75 0.15
C PHE A 400 -7.30 3.69 -0.27
N GLU A 401 -6.20 3.70 0.50
CA GLU A 401 -4.97 4.41 0.13
C GLU A 401 -4.18 3.62 -0.90
N PHE A 402 -3.92 4.27 -2.04
CA PHE A 402 -3.25 3.64 -3.18
C PHE A 402 -1.74 3.48 -2.99
N VAL A 403 -1.03 4.57 -2.70
CA VAL A 403 0.41 4.57 -2.38
C VAL A 403 0.64 5.60 -1.29
N ALA A 404 1.24 5.21 -0.17
CA ALA A 404 1.70 6.17 0.82
C ALA A 404 2.84 7.00 0.23
N LEU A 405 2.52 8.17 -0.31
CA LEU A 405 3.49 9.16 -0.77
C LEU A 405 3.68 10.16 0.36
N GLU A 406 4.89 10.27 0.88
CA GLU A 406 5.24 11.14 2.01
C GLU A 406 4.89 12.62 1.81
N HIS A 407 4.43 13.02 0.61
CA HIS A 407 4.22 14.42 0.23
C HIS A 407 2.86 14.73 -0.41
N THR A 408 1.89 13.81 -0.49
CA THR A 408 0.55 14.11 -0.98
C THR A 408 -0.52 13.54 -0.06
N SER A 409 -1.43 14.39 0.40
CA SER A 409 -2.63 13.99 1.14
C SER A 409 -3.72 13.39 0.22
N LYS A 410 -3.53 13.43 -1.11
CA LYS A 410 -4.51 12.99 -2.12
C LYS A 410 -4.05 11.69 -2.75
N ASN A 411 -4.40 10.60 -2.09
CA ASN A 411 -3.84 9.28 -2.37
C ASN A 411 -4.91 8.17 -2.25
N LYS A 412 -6.17 8.56 -2.31
CA LYS A 412 -7.28 7.63 -2.21
C LYS A 412 -7.65 7.09 -3.59
N MET A 413 -8.08 5.85 -3.60
CA MET A 413 -8.60 5.17 -4.78
C MET A 413 -9.96 4.58 -4.45
N ILE A 414 -10.90 4.70 -5.38
CA ILE A 414 -12.14 3.96 -5.40
C ILE A 414 -11.97 2.88 -6.46
N LEU A 415 -12.09 1.63 -6.05
CA LEU A 415 -12.11 0.46 -6.92
C LEU A 415 -13.46 -0.21 -6.78
N ALA A 416 -14.14 -0.44 -7.88
CA ALA A 416 -15.41 -1.13 -7.93
C ALA A 416 -15.35 -2.27 -8.93
N VAL A 417 -15.72 -3.47 -8.49
CA VAL A 417 -15.80 -4.67 -9.30
C VAL A 417 -17.27 -5.06 -9.43
N ARG A 418 -17.75 -5.29 -10.67
CA ARG A 418 -19.13 -5.66 -10.93
C ARG A 418 -19.45 -7.00 -10.28
N ARG A 419 -20.54 -7.06 -9.53
CA ARG A 419 -20.98 -8.30 -8.89
C ARG A 419 -21.37 -9.34 -9.93
N ASN A 420 -20.89 -10.55 -9.70
CA ASN A 420 -21.33 -11.70 -10.47
C ASN A 420 -22.77 -12.08 -10.10
N GLY A 421 -23.58 -12.44 -11.09
CA GLY A 421 -24.96 -12.84 -10.90
C GLY A 421 -26.00 -11.84 -11.42
N ARG A 422 -27.26 -12.26 -11.35
CA ARG A 422 -28.39 -11.45 -11.82
C ARG A 422 -28.64 -10.30 -10.85
N GLN A 423 -28.71 -9.07 -11.39
CA GLN A 423 -29.01 -7.87 -10.61
C GLN A 423 -30.53 -7.58 -10.50
N ASP A 424 -31.35 -8.37 -11.19
CA ASP A 424 -32.83 -8.31 -11.22
C ASP A 424 -33.49 -9.29 -10.23
N THR A 425 -32.81 -9.62 -9.15
CA THR A 425 -33.35 -10.48 -8.08
C THR A 425 -33.96 -9.64 -6.96
N PRO A 426 -35.00 -10.13 -6.26
CA PRO A 426 -35.57 -9.42 -5.11
C PRO A 426 -34.55 -9.06 -4.02
N GLN A 427 -33.50 -9.85 -3.86
CA GLN A 427 -32.42 -9.59 -2.93
C GLN A 427 -31.55 -8.41 -3.40
N ALA A 428 -31.21 -8.35 -4.68
CA ALA A 428 -30.44 -7.24 -5.26
C ALA A 428 -31.25 -5.93 -5.20
N GLU A 429 -32.56 -5.98 -5.46
CA GLU A 429 -33.45 -4.82 -5.33
C GLU A 429 -33.54 -4.30 -3.89
N ARG A 430 -33.68 -5.19 -2.90
CA ARG A 430 -33.65 -4.80 -1.48
C ARG A 430 -32.34 -4.14 -1.12
N ARG A 431 -31.20 -4.76 -1.47
CA ARG A 431 -29.87 -4.18 -1.21
C ARG A 431 -29.73 -2.79 -1.85
N ARG A 432 -30.21 -2.62 -3.08
CA ARG A 432 -30.21 -1.33 -3.76
C ARG A 432 -31.04 -0.28 -2.99
N ALA A 433 -32.23 -0.65 -2.56
CA ALA A 433 -33.12 0.21 -1.80
C ALA A 433 -32.48 0.64 -0.47
N ASP A 434 -31.85 -0.31 0.25
CA ASP A 434 -31.18 -0.04 1.52
C ASP A 434 -30.01 0.93 1.34
N VAL A 435 -29.20 0.76 0.28
CA VAL A 435 -28.07 1.64 -0.03
C VAL A 435 -28.56 3.05 -0.44
N LEU A 436 -29.64 3.14 -1.23
CA LEU A 436 -30.22 4.43 -1.60
C LEU A 436 -30.79 5.17 -0.39
N ALA A 437 -31.38 4.45 0.57
CA ALA A 437 -31.81 5.03 1.84
C ALA A 437 -30.62 5.60 2.64
N GLN A 438 -29.52 4.88 2.75
CA GLN A 438 -28.28 5.34 3.39
C GLN A 438 -27.71 6.60 2.71
N ILE A 439 -27.73 6.67 1.37
CA ILE A 439 -27.32 7.87 0.62
C ILE A 439 -28.21 9.06 1.00
N ALA A 440 -29.53 8.86 1.03
CA ALA A 440 -30.48 9.92 1.39
C ALA A 440 -30.25 10.41 2.83
N GLU A 441 -30.03 9.51 3.79
CA GLU A 441 -29.74 9.86 5.19
C GLU A 441 -28.43 10.66 5.32
N LEU A 442 -27.35 10.23 4.64
CA LEU A 442 -26.08 10.95 4.65
C LEU A 442 -26.20 12.33 4.03
N LYS A 443 -26.91 12.45 2.91
CA LYS A 443 -27.16 13.74 2.27
C LYS A 443 -27.96 14.67 3.18
N ALA A 444 -29.01 14.15 3.84
CA ALA A 444 -29.81 14.93 4.78
C ALA A 444 -28.98 15.39 5.97
N PHE A 445 -28.15 14.51 6.54
CA PHE A 445 -27.30 14.81 7.68
C PHE A 445 -26.30 15.95 7.41
N TYR A 446 -25.69 15.97 6.22
CA TYR A 446 -24.75 17.00 5.81
C TYR A 446 -25.38 18.15 5.02
N GLY A 447 -26.69 18.14 4.78
CA GLY A 447 -27.40 19.16 4.01
C GLY A 447 -27.03 19.18 2.52
N ILE A 448 -26.55 18.08 1.98
CA ILE A 448 -26.17 17.94 0.57
C ILE A 448 -27.44 17.82 -0.26
N ARG A 449 -27.63 18.75 -1.18
CA ARG A 449 -28.82 18.78 -2.05
C ARG A 449 -28.58 18.06 -3.36
N GLU A 450 -27.39 18.21 -3.92
CA GLU A 450 -27.04 17.74 -5.27
C GLU A 450 -25.70 17.00 -5.26
N HIS A 451 -25.67 15.86 -5.95
CA HIS A 451 -24.44 15.10 -6.21
C HIS A 451 -24.43 14.76 -7.71
N CYS A 452 -23.36 15.14 -8.43
CA CYS A 452 -23.27 15.05 -9.88
C CYS A 452 -23.54 13.62 -10.40
N LEU A 453 -22.89 12.61 -9.83
CA LEU A 453 -23.10 11.21 -10.24
C LEU A 453 -24.55 10.76 -10.03
N GLU A 454 -25.19 11.14 -8.93
CA GLU A 454 -26.59 10.81 -8.68
C GLU A 454 -27.52 11.44 -9.72
N THR A 455 -27.29 12.73 -10.06
CA THR A 455 -28.03 13.44 -11.09
C THR A 455 -27.88 12.75 -12.46
N LEU A 456 -26.64 12.45 -12.87
CA LEU A 456 -26.36 11.75 -14.12
C LEU A 456 -27.02 10.37 -14.20
N LEU A 457 -27.06 9.63 -13.10
CA LEU A 457 -27.68 8.29 -13.04
C LEU A 457 -29.21 8.33 -13.04
N ALA A 458 -29.82 9.46 -12.66
CA ALA A 458 -31.27 9.66 -12.71
C ALA A 458 -31.78 10.00 -14.14
N GLU A 459 -30.90 10.48 -15.03
CA GLU A 459 -31.27 10.75 -16.41
C GLU A 459 -31.56 9.45 -17.17
N PRO A 460 -32.65 9.40 -17.97
CA PRO A 460 -32.93 8.25 -18.82
C PRO A 460 -31.80 8.04 -19.82
N ALA A 461 -31.54 6.76 -20.16
CA ALA A 461 -30.48 6.38 -21.11
C ALA A 461 -30.81 6.79 -22.56
#